data_8b02a6b548172ed6c375310758ee0550
#
_entry.id   8b02a6b548172ed6c375310758ee0550
#
_cell.length_a   1.000
_cell.length_b   1.000
_cell.length_c   1.000
_cell.angle_alpha   90.00
_cell.angle_beta   90.00
_cell.angle_gamma   90.00
#
_symmetry.space_group_name_H-M   'P 1'
#
loop_
_entity.id
_entity.type
_entity.pdbx_description
1 polymer ?
#
loop_
_entity_poly.entity_id
_entity_poly.type
_entity_poly.pdbx_seq_one_letter_code
_entity_poly.pdbx_strand_id
1 'polypeptide(L)'
;MSKTVTGPDGKCRCAWCDAAPEFNAYHDTEWGFPVIDDQRLFEKICLEGFQSGLSWRTILAKRENFRAAFADFDFRKLAKFDEKDVERLLQDAGIIRHRGKIEASINNAKRACEMVEREGSLAAYFWRFEPDPSEIAIPQTKSTSPTSVALSKDLKKRGWKFVGPTTVFAFMQAMGLINDHAEGCFLRPKIDEVRKSLVRPG
;
A
#
# COMPACT_ATOMS: atom_id res chain seq x y z
N MET A 1 12.36 4.76 -20.84
CA MET A 1 12.40 5.98 -20.01
C MET A 1 11.08 6.08 -19.27
N SER A 2 11.11 6.26 -17.98
CA SER A 2 9.92 6.56 -17.18
C SER A 2 9.35 7.91 -17.59
N LYS A 3 8.02 7.99 -17.77
CA LYS A 3 7.37 9.20 -18.26
C LYS A 3 7.08 10.16 -17.12
N THR A 4 7.35 11.45 -17.34
CA THR A 4 6.99 12.54 -16.44
C THR A 4 6.05 13.53 -17.13
N VAL A 5 5.33 14.31 -16.33
CA VAL A 5 4.47 15.43 -16.76
C VAL A 5 4.77 16.66 -15.89
N THR A 6 4.81 17.82 -16.53
CA THR A 6 4.95 19.08 -15.79
C THR A 6 3.59 19.69 -15.54
N GLY A 7 3.25 19.84 -14.26
CA GLY A 7 2.00 20.47 -13.84
C GLY A 7 2.00 21.99 -14.02
N PRO A 8 0.84 22.66 -13.85
CA PRO A 8 0.71 24.11 -13.96
C PRO A 8 1.55 24.87 -12.91
N ASP A 9 1.92 24.21 -11.82
CA ASP A 9 2.81 24.74 -10.77
C ASP A 9 4.31 24.61 -11.10
N GLY A 10 4.65 24.18 -12.32
CA GLY A 10 6.03 23.98 -12.78
C GLY A 10 6.71 22.71 -12.25
N LYS A 11 6.05 21.91 -11.41
CA LYS A 11 6.65 20.69 -10.87
C LYS A 11 6.55 19.54 -11.86
N CYS A 12 7.66 18.85 -12.06
CA CYS A 12 7.73 17.64 -12.89
C CYS A 12 7.40 16.41 -12.03
N ARG A 13 6.27 15.76 -12.32
CA ARG A 13 5.74 14.58 -11.59
C ARG A 13 5.78 13.31 -12.42
N CYS A 14 5.59 12.18 -11.79
CA CYS A 14 5.31 10.92 -12.49
C CYS A 14 4.08 11.07 -13.39
N ALA A 15 4.12 10.59 -14.62
CA ALA A 15 3.05 10.82 -15.61
C ALA A 15 1.67 10.28 -15.20
N TRP A 16 1.62 9.29 -14.32
CA TRP A 16 0.34 8.76 -13.84
C TRP A 16 -0.48 9.78 -13.02
N CYS A 17 0.17 10.85 -12.50
CA CYS A 17 -0.51 11.93 -11.79
C CYS A 17 -1.51 12.69 -12.66
N ASP A 18 -1.28 12.72 -13.98
CA ASP A 18 -2.14 13.43 -14.94
C ASP A 18 -3.50 12.72 -15.16
N ALA A 19 -3.61 11.48 -14.71
CA ALA A 19 -4.84 10.69 -14.89
C ALA A 19 -6.03 11.19 -14.04
N ALA A 20 -5.78 11.92 -12.94
CA ALA A 20 -6.83 12.48 -12.09
C ALA A 20 -6.28 13.61 -11.18
N PRO A 21 -7.02 14.71 -10.96
CA PRO A 21 -6.57 15.84 -10.14
C PRO A 21 -6.15 15.45 -8.72
N GLU A 22 -6.87 14.51 -8.10
CA GLU A 22 -6.61 14.00 -6.75
C GLU A 22 -5.29 13.24 -6.64
N PHE A 23 -4.73 12.78 -7.75
CA PHE A 23 -3.46 12.05 -7.75
C PHE A 23 -2.25 12.94 -7.45
N ASN A 24 -2.31 14.24 -7.78
CA ASN A 24 -1.22 15.16 -7.46
C ASN A 24 -0.98 15.26 -5.95
N ALA A 25 -2.02 15.43 -5.15
CA ALA A 25 -1.90 15.49 -3.70
C ALA A 25 -1.38 14.16 -3.13
N TYR A 26 -1.94 13.03 -3.56
CA TYR A 26 -1.50 11.70 -3.14
C TYR A 26 -0.03 11.43 -3.48
N HIS A 27 0.39 11.76 -4.71
CA HIS A 27 1.78 11.64 -5.15
C HIS A 27 2.72 12.52 -4.34
N ASP A 28 2.34 13.79 -4.13
CA ASP A 28 3.24 14.78 -3.55
C ASP A 28 3.43 14.62 -2.03
N THR A 29 2.48 13.95 -1.35
CA THR A 29 2.46 13.90 0.12
C THR A 29 2.48 12.49 0.72
N GLU A 30 2.19 11.45 -0.08
CA GLU A 30 2.02 10.10 0.46
C GLU A 30 2.81 9.03 -0.30
N TRP A 31 2.62 8.93 -1.61
CA TRP A 31 3.16 7.84 -2.41
C TRP A 31 4.69 7.85 -2.45
N GLY A 32 5.29 6.72 -2.08
CA GLY A 32 6.75 6.54 -2.09
C GLY A 32 7.46 7.04 -0.83
N PHE A 33 6.78 7.76 0.07
CA PHE A 33 7.36 8.12 1.35
C PHE A 33 7.48 6.89 2.26
N PRO A 34 8.63 6.69 2.93
CA PRO A 34 8.81 5.59 3.86
C PRO A 34 7.83 5.64 5.02
N VAL A 35 7.12 4.54 5.26
CA VAL A 35 6.13 4.40 6.33
C VAL A 35 6.57 3.29 7.28
N ILE A 36 6.58 3.59 8.59
CA ILE A 36 6.88 2.65 9.67
C ILE A 36 5.74 2.55 10.69
N ASP A 37 4.63 3.20 10.44
CA ASP A 37 3.41 3.08 11.25
C ASP A 37 2.63 1.82 10.84
N ASP A 38 2.42 0.91 11.79
CA ASP A 38 1.78 -0.38 11.56
C ASP A 38 0.35 -0.26 11.03
N GLN A 39 -0.41 0.72 11.53
CA GLN A 39 -1.80 0.91 11.10
C GLN A 39 -1.87 1.41 9.66
N ARG A 40 -0.99 2.33 9.28
CA ARG A 40 -0.89 2.81 7.89
C ARG A 40 -0.40 1.72 6.93
N LEU A 41 0.55 0.90 7.35
CA LEU A 41 1.00 -0.26 6.57
C LEU A 41 -0.14 -1.25 6.36
N PHE A 42 -0.91 -1.53 7.42
CA PHE A 42 -2.06 -2.42 7.34
C PHE A 42 -3.20 -1.84 6.49
N GLU A 43 -3.54 -0.55 6.66
CA GLU A 43 -4.49 0.16 5.80
C GLU A 43 -4.10 -0.01 4.33
N LYS A 44 -2.85 0.30 4.00
CA LYS A 44 -2.41 0.33 2.62
C LYS A 44 -2.47 -1.04 1.95
N ILE A 45 -2.00 -2.10 2.61
CA ILE A 45 -2.05 -3.44 2.01
C ILE A 45 -3.49 -3.94 1.82
N CYS A 46 -4.44 -3.56 2.70
CA CYS A 46 -5.85 -3.85 2.52
C CYS A 46 -6.44 -3.08 1.33
N LEU A 47 -6.16 -1.77 1.21
CA LEU A 47 -6.65 -0.95 0.10
C LEU A 47 -6.09 -1.41 -1.26
N GLU A 48 -4.83 -1.83 -1.33
CA GLU A 48 -4.25 -2.46 -2.53
C GLU A 48 -4.95 -3.80 -2.87
N GLY A 49 -5.34 -4.56 -1.85
CA GLY A 49 -6.17 -5.75 -2.04
C GLY A 49 -7.55 -5.41 -2.61
N PHE A 50 -8.20 -4.35 -2.12
CA PHE A 50 -9.47 -3.87 -2.67
C PHE A 50 -9.33 -3.36 -4.10
N GLN A 51 -8.18 -2.81 -4.48
CA GLN A 51 -7.94 -2.34 -5.84
C GLN A 51 -7.97 -3.46 -6.89
N SER A 52 -7.71 -4.71 -6.54
CA SER A 52 -7.71 -5.82 -7.51
C SER A 52 -8.96 -5.82 -8.40
N GLY A 53 -8.75 -5.64 -9.72
CA GLY A 53 -9.82 -5.50 -10.72
C GLY A 53 -10.51 -4.13 -10.78
N LEU A 54 -9.99 -3.12 -10.06
CA LEU A 54 -10.50 -1.76 -10.02
C LEU A 54 -9.37 -0.74 -10.28
N SER A 55 -9.73 0.54 -10.42
CA SER A 55 -8.74 1.62 -10.50
C SER A 55 -8.34 2.12 -9.11
N TRP A 56 -7.07 2.56 -8.96
CA TRP A 56 -6.64 3.23 -7.73
C TRP A 56 -7.47 4.48 -7.43
N ARG A 57 -7.89 5.23 -8.46
CA ARG A 57 -8.77 6.39 -8.33
C ARG A 57 -10.04 6.05 -7.55
N THR A 58 -10.67 4.93 -7.89
CA THR A 58 -11.88 4.46 -7.20
C THR A 58 -11.63 4.19 -5.72
N ILE A 59 -10.51 3.58 -5.38
CA ILE A 59 -10.14 3.27 -3.99
C ILE A 59 -9.79 4.55 -3.23
N LEU A 60 -8.97 5.42 -3.83
CA LEU A 60 -8.55 6.68 -3.21
C LEU A 60 -9.75 7.58 -2.90
N ALA A 61 -10.71 7.70 -3.83
CA ALA A 61 -11.93 8.48 -3.63
C ALA A 61 -12.83 7.95 -2.50
N LYS A 62 -12.73 6.66 -2.17
CA LYS A 62 -13.51 6.00 -1.11
C LYS A 62 -12.71 5.80 0.20
N ARG A 63 -11.46 6.25 0.27
CA ARG A 63 -10.55 5.93 1.38
C ARG A 63 -11.09 6.32 2.75
N GLU A 64 -11.68 7.51 2.87
CA GLU A 64 -12.26 7.96 4.15
C GLU A 64 -13.47 7.10 4.56
N ASN A 65 -14.29 6.68 3.61
CA ASN A 65 -15.39 5.76 3.88
C ASN A 65 -14.85 4.38 4.31
N PHE A 66 -13.76 3.91 3.69
CA PHE A 66 -13.10 2.68 4.13
C PHE A 66 -12.57 2.82 5.55
N ARG A 67 -11.94 3.94 5.92
CA ARG A 67 -11.48 4.19 7.30
C ARG A 67 -12.63 4.12 8.27
N ALA A 68 -13.70 4.85 8.04
CA ALA A 68 -14.89 4.83 8.89
C ALA A 68 -15.51 3.42 9.00
N ALA A 69 -15.61 2.69 7.89
CA ALA A 69 -16.23 1.37 7.83
C ALA A 69 -15.39 0.27 8.52
N PHE A 70 -14.05 0.37 8.45
CA PHE A 70 -13.10 -0.63 8.94
C PHE A 70 -12.35 -0.21 10.22
N ALA A 71 -12.96 0.63 11.07
CA ALA A 71 -12.41 1.09 12.34
C ALA A 71 -11.01 1.72 12.20
N ASP A 72 -10.84 2.62 11.23
CA ASP A 72 -9.57 3.28 10.85
C ASP A 72 -8.42 2.31 10.53
N PHE A 73 -8.75 1.10 10.10
CA PHE A 73 -7.81 0.00 9.89
C PHE A 73 -6.96 -0.34 11.13
N ASP A 74 -7.48 -0.05 12.33
CA ASP A 74 -6.94 -0.61 13.55
C ASP A 74 -7.15 -2.14 13.51
N PHE A 75 -6.10 -2.86 13.15
CA PHE A 75 -6.19 -4.30 12.92
C PHE A 75 -6.57 -5.08 14.18
N ARG A 76 -6.31 -4.53 15.40
CA ARG A 76 -6.74 -5.16 16.66
C ARG A 76 -8.26 -5.08 16.85
N LYS A 77 -8.88 -3.98 16.40
CA LYS A 77 -10.34 -3.83 16.37
C LYS A 77 -10.95 -4.64 15.24
N LEU A 78 -10.39 -4.51 14.04
CA LEU A 78 -10.89 -5.18 12.84
C LEU A 78 -10.82 -6.72 12.96
N ALA A 79 -9.82 -7.27 13.66
CA ALA A 79 -9.70 -8.70 13.91
C ALA A 79 -10.89 -9.29 14.71
N LYS A 80 -11.66 -8.43 15.40
CA LYS A 80 -12.85 -8.83 16.18
C LYS A 80 -14.16 -8.77 15.40
N PHE A 81 -14.12 -8.27 14.17
CA PHE A 81 -15.32 -8.20 13.33
C PHE A 81 -15.84 -9.61 13.04
N ASP A 82 -17.14 -9.75 13.09
CA ASP A 82 -17.88 -11.01 12.89
C ASP A 82 -18.76 -10.96 11.62
N GLU A 83 -19.61 -11.96 11.43
CA GLU A 83 -20.51 -12.03 10.29
C GLU A 83 -21.51 -10.86 10.23
N LYS A 84 -21.93 -10.31 11.37
CA LYS A 84 -22.82 -9.14 11.41
C LYS A 84 -22.12 -7.91 10.85
N ASP A 85 -20.82 -7.75 11.12
CA ASP A 85 -20.01 -6.69 10.53
C ASP A 85 -19.85 -6.89 9.02
N VAL A 86 -19.63 -8.12 8.56
CA VAL A 86 -19.58 -8.41 7.12
C VAL A 86 -20.89 -8.01 6.44
N GLU A 87 -22.04 -8.39 6.99
CA GLU A 87 -23.34 -8.02 6.45
C GLU A 87 -23.55 -6.49 6.45
N ARG A 88 -23.17 -5.80 7.52
CA ARG A 88 -23.19 -4.33 7.60
C ARG A 88 -22.35 -3.70 6.49
N LEU A 89 -21.13 -4.19 6.29
CA LEU A 89 -20.20 -3.68 5.29
C LEU A 89 -20.70 -3.94 3.85
N LEU A 90 -21.40 -5.03 3.61
CA LEU A 90 -22.00 -5.33 2.32
C LEU A 90 -23.15 -4.36 1.95
N GLN A 91 -23.76 -3.70 2.93
CA GLN A 91 -24.78 -2.68 2.70
C GLN A 91 -24.20 -1.26 2.55
N ASP A 92 -22.92 -1.06 2.88
CA ASP A 92 -22.29 0.26 2.81
C ASP A 92 -21.90 0.62 1.38
N ALA A 93 -22.66 1.52 0.75
CA ALA A 93 -22.38 2.02 -0.60
C ALA A 93 -21.11 2.92 -0.65
N GLY A 94 -20.60 3.35 0.49
CA GLY A 94 -19.36 4.13 0.59
C GLY A 94 -18.10 3.34 0.26
N ILE A 95 -18.14 2.02 0.37
CA ILE A 95 -17.00 1.13 0.12
C ILE A 95 -17.22 0.24 -1.12
N ILE A 96 -16.27 -0.65 -1.39
CA ILE A 96 -16.40 -1.71 -2.39
C ILE A 96 -17.09 -2.91 -1.72
N ARG A 97 -18.36 -3.14 -2.06
CA ARG A 97 -19.21 -4.21 -1.49
C ARG A 97 -18.89 -5.59 -2.08
N HIS A 98 -17.73 -6.10 -1.73
CA HIS A 98 -17.26 -7.42 -2.20
C HIS A 98 -16.94 -8.32 -1.01
N ARG A 99 -17.80 -9.29 -0.72
CA ARG A 99 -17.70 -10.19 0.46
C ARG A 99 -16.29 -10.75 0.64
N GLY A 100 -15.73 -11.36 -0.39
CA GLY A 100 -14.40 -11.98 -0.28
C GLY A 100 -13.27 -11.01 0.07
N LYS A 101 -13.34 -9.74 -0.37
CA LYS A 101 -12.36 -8.71 0.00
C LYS A 101 -12.57 -8.18 1.42
N ILE A 102 -13.83 -8.07 1.86
CA ILE A 102 -14.19 -7.69 3.23
C ILE A 102 -13.69 -8.77 4.20
N GLU A 103 -14.06 -10.01 3.97
CA GLU A 103 -13.61 -11.16 4.78
C GLU A 103 -12.09 -11.32 4.78
N ALA A 104 -11.44 -11.05 3.63
CA ALA A 104 -9.98 -11.05 3.54
C ALA A 104 -9.34 -9.99 4.42
N SER A 105 -9.90 -8.77 4.50
CA SER A 105 -9.39 -7.71 5.37
C SER A 105 -9.52 -8.07 6.85
N ILE A 106 -10.63 -8.69 7.26
CA ILE A 106 -10.83 -9.20 8.62
C ILE A 106 -9.85 -10.34 8.93
N ASN A 107 -9.68 -11.28 8.00
CA ASN A 107 -8.68 -12.34 8.13
C ASN A 107 -7.27 -11.76 8.25
N ASN A 108 -6.90 -10.80 7.40
CA ASN A 108 -5.58 -10.17 7.40
C ASN A 108 -5.33 -9.41 8.70
N ALA A 109 -6.37 -8.82 9.31
CA ALA A 109 -6.27 -8.19 10.62
C ALA A 109 -5.88 -9.20 11.73
N LYS A 110 -6.47 -10.40 11.70
CA LYS A 110 -6.08 -11.49 12.62
C LYS A 110 -4.63 -11.93 12.39
N ARG A 111 -4.22 -12.06 11.13
CA ARG A 111 -2.82 -12.39 10.78
C ARG A 111 -1.84 -11.27 11.16
N ALA A 112 -2.27 -10.00 11.07
CA ALA A 112 -1.47 -8.86 11.52
C ALA A 112 -1.22 -8.89 13.03
N CYS A 113 -2.23 -9.20 13.84
CA CYS A 113 -2.05 -9.39 15.28
C CYS A 113 -1.01 -10.48 15.59
N GLU A 114 -1.16 -11.66 14.97
CA GLU A 114 -0.20 -12.76 15.14
C GLU A 114 1.21 -12.40 14.66
N MET A 115 1.30 -11.59 13.61
CA MET A 115 2.58 -11.13 13.07
C MET A 115 3.28 -10.19 14.05
N VAL A 116 2.56 -9.22 14.62
CA VAL A 116 3.11 -8.30 15.62
C VAL A 116 3.61 -9.04 16.86
N GLU A 117 2.87 -10.06 17.31
CA GLU A 117 3.31 -10.90 18.46
C GLU A 117 4.63 -11.64 18.18
N ARG A 118 4.88 -12.04 16.93
CA ARG A 118 6.07 -12.81 16.54
C ARG A 118 7.26 -11.95 16.12
N GLU A 119 6.99 -10.84 15.45
CA GLU A 119 7.99 -10.02 14.75
C GLU A 119 8.23 -8.66 15.42
N GLY A 120 7.44 -8.35 16.47
CA GLY A 120 7.47 -7.06 17.19
C GLY A 120 6.60 -5.98 16.56
N SER A 121 6.60 -5.83 15.24
CA SER A 121 5.73 -4.89 14.51
C SER A 121 5.52 -5.32 13.05
N LEU A 122 4.49 -4.77 12.40
CA LEU A 122 4.32 -4.93 10.95
C LEU A 122 5.47 -4.23 10.21
N ALA A 123 5.92 -3.10 10.72
CA ALA A 123 7.04 -2.37 10.13
C ALA A 123 8.31 -3.21 10.16
N ALA A 124 8.68 -3.82 11.29
CA ALA A 124 9.84 -4.72 11.39
C ALA A 124 9.74 -5.89 10.39
N TYR A 125 8.54 -6.45 10.22
CA TYR A 125 8.33 -7.51 9.24
C TYR A 125 8.47 -7.01 7.79
N PHE A 126 7.75 -5.95 7.38
CA PHE A 126 7.74 -5.50 5.99
C PHE A 126 9.10 -4.94 5.54
N TRP A 127 9.77 -4.16 6.39
CA TRP A 127 11.05 -3.53 6.03
C TRP A 127 12.21 -4.53 5.85
N ARG A 128 12.09 -5.76 6.34
CA ARG A 128 13.03 -6.84 5.98
C ARG A 128 12.99 -7.24 4.50
N PHE A 129 11.90 -6.88 3.82
CA PHE A 129 11.73 -7.07 2.38
C PHE A 129 12.03 -5.78 1.59
N GLU A 130 12.82 -4.85 2.14
CA GLU A 130 13.35 -3.76 1.34
C GLU A 130 14.31 -4.36 0.29
N PRO A 131 14.03 -4.18 -1.04
CA PRO A 131 14.84 -4.81 -2.06
C PRO A 131 16.16 -4.08 -2.26
N ASP A 132 17.14 -4.78 -2.86
CA ASP A 132 18.30 -4.11 -3.42
C ASP A 132 17.86 -3.10 -4.50
N PRO A 133 18.41 -1.88 -4.51
CA PRO A 133 18.03 -0.85 -5.50
C PRO A 133 18.17 -1.31 -6.95
N SER A 134 19.06 -2.26 -7.25
CA SER A 134 19.24 -2.82 -8.59
C SER A 134 18.05 -3.63 -9.10
N GLU A 135 17.16 -4.11 -8.22
CA GLU A 135 15.92 -4.78 -8.66
C GLU A 135 14.99 -3.86 -9.45
N ILE A 136 15.06 -2.52 -9.22
CA ILE A 136 14.22 -1.51 -9.86
C ILE A 136 15.13 -0.50 -10.57
N ALA A 137 16.00 -0.99 -11.43
CA ALA A 137 16.96 -0.14 -12.14
C ALA A 137 16.32 0.95 -13.02
N ILE A 138 15.14 0.66 -13.58
CA ILE A 138 14.35 1.65 -14.36
C ILE A 138 12.99 1.78 -13.69
N PRO A 139 12.67 2.96 -13.10
CA PRO A 139 11.40 3.14 -12.39
C PRO A 139 10.19 3.02 -13.31
N GLN A 140 9.07 2.60 -12.74
CA GLN A 140 7.75 2.50 -13.39
C GLN A 140 7.70 1.59 -14.63
N THR A 141 8.61 0.62 -14.73
CA THR A 141 8.64 -0.35 -15.82
C THR A 141 8.16 -1.74 -15.42
N LYS A 142 8.01 -1.97 -14.11
CA LYS A 142 7.64 -3.28 -13.56
C LYS A 142 6.32 -3.18 -12.79
N SER A 143 5.61 -4.28 -12.73
CA SER A 143 4.44 -4.50 -11.86
C SER A 143 4.69 -5.56 -10.78
N THR A 144 5.88 -6.18 -10.79
CA THR A 144 6.36 -7.15 -9.82
C THR A 144 7.89 -7.12 -9.77
N SER A 145 8.48 -7.60 -8.69
CA SER A 145 9.92 -7.83 -8.55
C SER A 145 10.19 -9.17 -7.86
N PRO A 146 11.41 -9.71 -7.89
CA PRO A 146 11.75 -10.89 -7.11
C PRO A 146 11.35 -10.77 -5.64
N THR A 147 11.62 -9.61 -5.04
CA THR A 147 11.26 -9.35 -3.63
C THR A 147 9.74 -9.28 -3.42
N SER A 148 8.97 -8.64 -4.31
CA SER A 148 7.50 -8.63 -4.17
C SER A 148 6.88 -10.02 -4.32
N VAL A 149 7.47 -10.88 -5.15
CA VAL A 149 7.08 -12.29 -5.27
C VAL A 149 7.40 -13.06 -3.98
N ALA A 150 8.58 -12.85 -3.41
CA ALA A 150 8.99 -13.49 -2.16
C ALA A 150 8.09 -13.06 -0.99
N LEU A 151 7.84 -11.75 -0.84
CA LEU A 151 6.94 -11.21 0.19
C LEU A 151 5.51 -11.73 0.02
N SER A 152 4.98 -11.73 -1.20
CA SER A 152 3.66 -12.30 -1.50
C SER A 152 3.56 -13.78 -1.08
N LYS A 153 4.60 -14.56 -1.37
CA LYS A 153 4.66 -15.99 -1.00
C LYS A 153 4.68 -16.18 0.52
N ASP A 154 5.47 -15.38 1.24
CA ASP A 154 5.55 -15.47 2.71
C ASP A 154 4.23 -15.03 3.36
N LEU A 155 3.63 -13.92 2.92
CA LEU A 155 2.32 -13.47 3.39
C LEU A 155 1.24 -14.54 3.19
N LYS A 156 1.18 -15.17 2.02
CA LYS A 156 0.24 -16.27 1.74
C LYS A 156 0.49 -17.47 2.64
N LYS A 157 1.74 -17.84 2.87
CA LYS A 157 2.11 -18.92 3.80
C LYS A 157 1.65 -18.61 5.24
N ARG A 158 1.62 -17.33 5.63
CA ARG A 158 1.11 -16.86 6.92
C ARG A 158 -0.43 -16.67 6.91
N GLY A 159 -1.12 -17.08 5.87
CA GLY A 159 -2.58 -17.05 5.76
C GLY A 159 -3.18 -15.71 5.32
N TRP A 160 -2.38 -14.75 4.87
CA TRP A 160 -2.90 -13.50 4.30
C TRP A 160 -3.58 -13.75 2.96
N LYS A 161 -4.62 -12.95 2.67
CA LYS A 161 -5.43 -13.04 1.46
C LYS A 161 -5.36 -11.74 0.65
N PHE A 162 -5.60 -11.81 -0.66
CA PHE A 162 -5.52 -10.69 -1.60
C PHE A 162 -4.15 -9.98 -1.60
N VAL A 163 -3.09 -10.72 -1.39
CA VAL A 163 -1.70 -10.27 -1.36
C VAL A 163 -0.89 -10.89 -2.51
N GLY A 164 -1.42 -10.78 -3.73
CA GLY A 164 -0.71 -11.21 -4.95
C GLY A 164 0.57 -10.40 -5.19
N PRO A 165 1.53 -10.90 -6.00
CA PRO A 165 2.80 -10.22 -6.24
C PRO A 165 2.65 -8.78 -6.75
N THR A 166 1.68 -8.52 -7.62
CA THR A 166 1.37 -7.17 -8.14
C THR A 166 0.80 -6.26 -7.05
N THR A 167 -0.13 -6.77 -6.22
CA THR A 167 -0.68 -6.06 -5.06
C THR A 167 0.42 -5.68 -4.07
N VAL A 168 1.30 -6.64 -3.77
CA VAL A 168 2.44 -6.43 -2.86
C VAL A 168 3.45 -5.44 -3.46
N PHE A 169 3.70 -5.49 -4.77
CA PHE A 169 4.59 -4.54 -5.43
C PHE A 169 4.03 -3.10 -5.32
N ALA A 170 2.73 -2.90 -5.59
CA ALA A 170 2.07 -1.61 -5.43
C ALA A 170 2.13 -1.10 -3.98
N PHE A 171 1.95 -2.00 -3.00
CA PHE A 171 2.16 -1.69 -1.59
C PHE A 171 3.61 -1.23 -1.31
N MET A 172 4.61 -1.93 -1.82
CA MET A 172 6.03 -1.58 -1.64
C MET A 172 6.37 -0.21 -2.24
N GLN A 173 5.82 0.10 -3.43
CA GLN A 173 5.93 1.42 -4.05
C GLN A 173 5.34 2.50 -3.15
N ALA A 174 4.09 2.32 -2.73
CA ALA A 174 3.35 3.34 -2.00
C ALA A 174 3.89 3.59 -0.59
N MET A 175 4.39 2.55 0.09
CA MET A 175 4.92 2.63 1.46
C MET A 175 6.43 2.91 1.51
N GLY A 176 7.04 3.21 0.38
CA GLY A 176 8.42 3.66 0.30
C GLY A 176 9.48 2.58 0.51
N LEU A 177 9.12 1.28 0.48
CA LEU A 177 10.11 0.21 0.45
C LEU A 177 10.96 0.27 -0.82
N ILE A 178 10.42 0.82 -1.88
CA ILE A 178 11.09 1.15 -3.13
C ILE A 178 10.84 2.61 -3.50
N ASN A 179 11.86 3.30 -4.04
CA ASN A 179 11.67 4.60 -4.67
C ASN A 179 11.41 4.38 -6.17
N ASP A 180 10.13 4.29 -6.52
CA ASP A 180 9.72 4.10 -7.93
C ASP A 180 9.25 5.40 -8.60
N HIS A 181 9.61 6.56 -8.04
CA HIS A 181 9.41 7.84 -8.74
C HIS A 181 10.19 7.87 -10.04
N ALA A 182 9.57 8.40 -11.09
CA ALA A 182 10.20 8.55 -12.41
C ALA A 182 11.53 9.32 -12.31
N GLU A 183 12.47 8.99 -13.20
CA GLU A 183 13.65 9.83 -13.41
C GLU A 183 13.19 11.24 -13.81
N GLY A 184 13.67 12.28 -13.17
CA GLY A 184 13.21 13.65 -13.39
C GLY A 184 11.94 14.05 -12.59
N CYS A 185 11.30 13.14 -11.84
CA CYS A 185 10.29 13.54 -10.87
C CYS A 185 10.91 14.36 -9.74
N PHE A 186 10.31 15.51 -9.42
CA PHE A 186 10.86 16.42 -8.41
C PHE A 186 10.96 15.80 -7.01
N LEU A 187 10.19 14.76 -6.72
CA LEU A 187 10.24 14.07 -5.43
C LEU A 187 11.31 12.99 -5.34
N ARG A 188 11.80 12.44 -6.45
CA ARG A 188 12.74 11.32 -6.44
C ARG A 188 13.97 11.57 -5.54
N PRO A 189 14.68 12.71 -5.66
CA PRO A 189 15.84 12.99 -4.79
C PRO A 189 15.45 13.10 -3.31
N LYS A 190 14.32 13.74 -3.02
CA LYS A 190 13.80 13.89 -1.65
C LYS A 190 13.49 12.52 -1.02
N ILE A 191 12.85 11.64 -1.77
CA ILE A 191 12.53 10.29 -1.28
C ILE A 191 13.81 9.49 -1.03
N ASP A 192 14.81 9.60 -1.88
CA ASP A 192 16.12 8.96 -1.65
C ASP A 192 16.77 9.46 -0.35
N GLU A 193 16.72 10.76 -0.06
CA GLU A 193 17.24 11.33 1.18
C GLU A 193 16.48 10.83 2.41
N VAL A 194 15.14 10.85 2.36
CA VAL A 194 14.30 10.35 3.48
C VAL A 194 14.55 8.87 3.72
N ARG A 195 14.69 8.07 2.66
CA ARG A 195 15.00 6.64 2.77
C ARG A 195 16.39 6.39 3.38
N LYS A 196 17.39 7.19 3.02
CA LYS A 196 18.75 7.10 3.60
C LYS A 196 18.78 7.43 5.09
N SER A 197 17.99 8.42 5.51
CA SER A 197 17.92 8.85 6.91
C SER A 197 17.00 7.97 7.78
N LEU A 198 16.19 7.10 7.18
CA LEU A 198 15.28 6.23 7.92
C LEU A 198 16.05 5.21 8.76
N VAL A 199 15.75 5.19 10.06
CA VAL A 199 16.14 4.07 10.93
C VAL A 199 15.17 2.91 10.66
N ARG A 200 15.69 1.82 10.07
CA ARG A 200 14.86 0.65 9.76
C ARG A 200 14.36 0.02 11.05
N PRO A 201 13.05 -0.29 11.14
CA PRO A 201 12.53 -1.02 12.30
C PRO A 201 13.18 -2.39 12.39
N GLY A 202 13.63 -2.77 13.58
CA GLY A 202 14.22 -4.06 13.91
C GLY A 202 13.24 -4.99 14.59
#